data_c3c9dbe95ba95450d08e253fb0a849eb
#
_entry.id   c3c9dbe95ba95450d08e253fb0a849eb
#
_cell.length_a   1.000
_cell.length_b   1.000
_cell.length_c   1.000
_cell.angle_alpha   90.00
_cell.angle_beta   90.00
_cell.angle_gamma   90.00
#
_symmetry.space_group_name_H-M   'P 1'
#
loop_
_entity.id
_entity.type
_entity.pdbx_description
1 polymer ?
#
loop_
_entity_poly.entity_id
_entity_poly.type
_entity_poly.pdbx_seq_one_letter_code
_entity_poly.pdbx_strand_id
1 'polypeptide(L)'
;DSPVAVVTAMGVVKRFQSPEPGKPEWQVISLKRGDRLVSGAVANDSDDLVLFSSDAHLLRFEASLVRPQGLTASGMRGIALAANAHVCAFSVVPHTEMPEEACVLTSCEDQATLSGTGIMWVKVTPLETFPRRGRGTQGVRVQRFLKGQTQLSIAWAGPSRPQAVDAEGAPVTLPDTLDARDASGQPVTPPVVGIGIPNSRIA
;
A
#
# COMPACT_ATOMS: atom_id res chain seq x y z
N ASP A 1 -0.68 7.32 -23.11
CA ASP A 1 -0.27 6.16 -22.30
C ASP A 1 0.01 6.62 -20.86
N SER A 2 -0.67 6.01 -19.89
CA SER A 2 -0.51 6.36 -18.49
C SER A 2 0.81 5.82 -17.96
N PRO A 3 1.58 6.62 -17.17
CA PRO A 3 2.82 6.14 -16.56
C PRO A 3 2.58 5.01 -15.56
N VAL A 4 3.60 4.15 -15.38
CA VAL A 4 3.64 3.13 -14.34
C VAL A 4 4.49 3.65 -13.18
N ALA A 5 3.96 3.55 -11.97
CA ALA A 5 4.70 3.80 -10.74
C ALA A 5 5.19 2.48 -10.14
N VAL A 6 6.42 2.45 -9.65
CA VAL A 6 7.03 1.32 -8.93
C VAL A 6 7.67 1.80 -7.65
N VAL A 7 7.68 0.94 -6.64
CA VAL A 7 8.23 1.25 -5.32
C VAL A 7 9.13 0.12 -4.85
N THR A 8 10.24 0.47 -4.18
CA THR A 8 11.20 -0.48 -3.64
C THR A 8 11.12 -0.60 -2.11
N ALA A 9 11.63 -1.69 -1.57
CA ALA A 9 11.66 -1.95 -0.13
C ALA A 9 12.45 -0.87 0.65
N MET A 10 13.47 -0.28 0.05
CA MET A 10 14.24 0.82 0.66
C MET A 10 13.58 2.20 0.50
N GLY A 11 12.32 2.26 0.04
CA GLY A 11 11.55 3.49 -0.02
C GLY A 11 11.80 4.36 -1.24
N VAL A 12 12.37 3.81 -2.30
CA VAL A 12 12.51 4.49 -3.59
C VAL A 12 11.21 4.38 -4.37
N VAL A 13 10.80 5.46 -5.01
CA VAL A 13 9.67 5.50 -5.94
C VAL A 13 10.15 5.96 -7.32
N LYS A 14 9.58 5.40 -8.35
CA LYS A 14 9.85 5.78 -9.74
C LYS A 14 8.57 5.72 -10.55
N ARG A 15 8.38 6.68 -11.44
CA ARG A 15 7.42 6.57 -12.54
C ARG A 15 8.16 6.53 -13.86
N PHE A 16 7.62 5.81 -14.82
CA PHE A 16 8.14 5.71 -16.18
C PHE A 16 7.00 5.47 -17.17
N GLN A 17 7.20 5.88 -18.41
CA GLN A 17 6.27 5.52 -19.48
C GLN A 17 6.46 4.04 -19.85
N SER A 18 5.36 3.34 -20.08
CA SER A 18 5.42 1.97 -20.59
C SER A 18 6.25 1.94 -21.86
N PRO A 19 7.23 1.03 -21.95
CA PRO A 19 8.00 0.87 -23.18
C PRO A 19 7.11 0.36 -24.31
N GLU A 20 7.44 0.75 -25.54
CA GLU A 20 6.73 0.25 -26.71
C GLU A 20 6.86 -1.28 -26.83
N PRO A 21 5.82 -1.96 -27.32
CA PRO A 21 5.88 -3.38 -27.61
C PRO A 21 7.01 -3.73 -28.60
N GLY A 22 7.69 -4.83 -28.40
CA GLY A 22 8.71 -5.29 -29.35
C GLY A 22 9.90 -6.03 -28.74
N LYS A 23 9.98 -6.04 -27.40
CA LYS A 23 10.95 -6.85 -26.66
C LYS A 23 10.23 -7.73 -25.64
N PRO A 24 10.76 -8.92 -25.34
CA PRO A 24 10.12 -9.82 -24.38
C PRO A 24 10.26 -9.35 -22.91
N GLU A 25 11.24 -8.49 -22.62
CA GLU A 25 11.52 -8.00 -21.26
C GLU A 25 12.15 -6.61 -21.27
N TRP A 26 11.99 -5.90 -20.16
CA TRP A 26 12.46 -4.54 -19.98
C TRP A 26 13.05 -4.34 -18.58
N GLN A 27 14.21 -3.70 -18.51
CA GLN A 27 14.70 -3.16 -17.24
C GLN A 27 13.96 -1.85 -16.94
N VAL A 28 13.15 -1.81 -15.90
CA VAL A 28 12.34 -0.63 -15.58
C VAL A 28 12.90 0.23 -14.46
N ILE A 29 13.90 -0.26 -13.71
CA ILE A 29 14.59 0.46 -12.63
C ILE A 29 15.98 -0.12 -12.38
N SER A 30 16.94 0.73 -12.01
CA SER A 30 18.23 0.30 -11.48
C SER A 30 18.18 0.28 -9.96
N LEU A 31 18.15 -0.91 -9.37
CA LEU A 31 18.09 -1.09 -7.92
C LEU A 31 19.45 -0.90 -7.26
N LYS A 32 19.47 -0.33 -6.06
CA LYS A 32 20.65 -0.35 -5.19
C LYS A 32 20.91 -1.76 -4.66
N ARG A 33 22.16 -2.05 -4.29
CA ARG A 33 22.51 -3.34 -3.70
C ARG A 33 21.66 -3.61 -2.45
N GLY A 34 21.03 -4.77 -2.41
CA GLY A 34 20.18 -5.20 -1.30
C GLY A 34 18.75 -4.66 -1.32
N ASP A 35 18.42 -3.80 -2.30
CA ASP A 35 17.04 -3.34 -2.48
C ASP A 35 16.26 -4.31 -3.38
N ARG A 36 14.93 -4.27 -3.28
CA ARG A 36 14.03 -5.10 -4.08
C ARG A 36 12.77 -4.32 -4.45
N LEU A 37 12.18 -4.66 -5.57
CA LEU A 37 10.88 -4.15 -5.96
C LEU A 37 9.80 -4.71 -5.02
N VAL A 38 8.90 -3.85 -4.56
CA VAL A 38 7.75 -4.24 -3.73
C VAL A 38 6.52 -4.42 -4.60
N SER A 39 6.18 -3.40 -5.39
CA SER A 39 4.98 -3.39 -6.23
C SER A 39 5.06 -2.31 -7.29
N GLY A 40 4.14 -2.38 -8.26
CA GLY A 40 3.95 -1.35 -9.26
C GLY A 40 2.53 -1.35 -9.80
N ALA A 41 2.06 -0.18 -10.23
CA ALA A 41 0.75 0.01 -10.83
C ALA A 41 0.76 1.23 -11.76
N VAL A 42 -0.22 1.30 -12.65
CA VAL A 42 -0.48 2.51 -13.45
C VAL A 42 -0.86 3.66 -12.52
N ALA A 43 -0.28 4.83 -12.75
CA ALA A 43 -0.51 6.01 -11.93
C ALA A 43 -0.47 7.29 -12.78
N ASN A 44 -1.62 7.91 -12.95
CA ASN A 44 -1.76 9.22 -13.58
C ASN A 44 -1.31 10.33 -12.64
N ASP A 45 -1.09 11.53 -13.15
CA ASP A 45 -0.55 12.65 -12.36
C ASP A 45 -1.43 13.02 -11.16
N SER A 46 -2.76 12.93 -11.29
CA SER A 46 -3.74 13.26 -10.24
C SER A 46 -3.97 12.15 -9.21
N ASP A 47 -3.49 10.93 -9.48
CA ASP A 47 -3.68 9.79 -8.60
C ASP A 47 -2.84 9.92 -7.32
N ASP A 48 -3.28 9.27 -6.25
CA ASP A 48 -2.53 9.17 -5.01
C ASP A 48 -1.60 7.96 -5.01
N LEU A 49 -0.34 8.20 -4.73
CA LEU A 49 0.61 7.15 -4.37
C LEU A 49 0.60 6.98 -2.85
N VAL A 50 0.33 5.76 -2.40
CA VAL A 50 0.24 5.40 -0.98
C VAL A 50 1.27 4.33 -0.68
N LEU A 51 2.26 4.68 0.12
CA LEU A 51 3.35 3.80 0.55
C LEU A 51 3.15 3.44 2.02
N PHE A 52 3.31 2.16 2.33
CA PHE A 52 3.22 1.64 3.69
C PHE A 52 4.57 1.10 4.13
N SER A 53 5.02 1.50 5.31
CA SER A 53 6.20 0.92 5.94
C SER A 53 5.83 -0.17 6.94
N SER A 54 6.72 -1.14 7.12
CA SER A 54 6.51 -2.29 8.00
C SER A 54 6.22 -1.88 9.45
N ASP A 55 6.73 -0.75 9.91
CA ASP A 55 6.53 -0.17 11.24
C ASP A 55 5.25 0.69 11.36
N ALA A 56 4.26 0.42 10.48
CA ALA A 56 2.94 1.02 10.46
C ALA A 56 2.90 2.55 10.23
N HIS A 57 3.71 3.05 9.30
CA HIS A 57 3.54 4.40 8.75
C HIS A 57 2.97 4.32 7.33
N LEU A 58 2.18 5.34 7.00
CA LEU A 58 1.61 5.56 5.68
C LEU A 58 2.05 6.93 5.18
N LEU A 59 2.60 6.99 3.99
CA LEU A 59 2.85 8.23 3.27
C LEU A 59 1.98 8.27 2.01
N ARG A 60 1.14 9.31 1.92
CA ARG A 60 0.28 9.61 0.79
C ARG A 60 0.72 10.91 0.12
N PHE A 61 0.92 10.87 -1.18
CA PHE A 61 1.21 12.06 -1.99
C PHE A 61 0.75 11.87 -3.43
N GLU A 62 0.56 12.99 -4.12
CA GLU A 62 0.12 13.00 -5.51
C GLU A 62 1.22 12.49 -6.45
N ALA A 63 0.85 11.67 -7.42
CA ALA A 63 1.78 11.04 -8.35
C ALA A 63 2.57 12.04 -9.20
N SER A 64 2.03 13.24 -9.46
CA SER A 64 2.71 14.35 -10.14
C SER A 64 4.04 14.75 -9.48
N LEU A 65 4.20 14.50 -8.16
CA LEU A 65 5.47 14.71 -7.44
C LEU A 65 6.58 13.73 -7.84
N VAL A 66 6.25 12.70 -8.61
CA VAL A 66 7.21 11.74 -9.17
C VAL A 66 7.19 11.86 -10.68
N ARG A 67 7.98 12.79 -11.19
CA ARG A 67 8.13 12.98 -12.64
C ARG A 67 8.60 11.68 -13.31
N PRO A 68 7.97 11.26 -14.44
CA PRO A 68 8.44 10.11 -15.22
C PRO A 68 9.92 10.22 -15.60
N GLN A 69 10.64 9.12 -15.44
CA GLN A 69 12.07 9.00 -15.73
C GLN A 69 12.33 7.92 -16.78
N GLY A 70 13.52 7.96 -17.39
CA GLY A 70 13.97 6.91 -18.30
C GLY A 70 14.03 5.53 -17.62
N LEU A 71 13.90 4.45 -18.38
CA LEU A 71 13.76 3.09 -17.88
C LEU A 71 14.90 2.65 -16.94
N THR A 72 16.14 3.05 -17.24
CA THR A 72 17.32 2.67 -16.44
C THR A 72 17.60 3.56 -15.23
N ALA A 73 16.82 4.63 -15.02
CA ALA A 73 17.00 5.51 -13.86
C ALA A 73 16.68 4.79 -12.55
N SER A 74 17.35 5.21 -11.47
CA SER A 74 17.24 4.59 -10.14
C SER A 74 16.00 5.04 -9.34
N GLY A 75 15.21 5.98 -9.87
CA GLY A 75 14.10 6.56 -9.13
C GLY A 75 14.53 7.68 -8.18
N MET A 76 13.66 7.99 -7.23
CA MET A 76 13.87 9.05 -6.25
C MET A 76 13.33 8.62 -4.88
N ARG A 77 13.73 9.34 -3.83
CA ARG A 77 13.22 9.05 -2.48
C ARG A 77 11.71 9.21 -2.42
N GLY A 78 11.01 8.13 -2.10
CA GLY A 78 9.56 8.10 -1.90
C GLY A 78 9.19 8.38 -0.46
N ILE A 79 9.57 7.50 0.45
CA ILE A 79 9.30 7.58 1.89
C ILE A 79 10.62 7.54 2.69
N ALA A 80 10.67 8.26 3.81
CA ALA A 80 11.72 8.13 4.79
C ALA A 80 11.39 6.98 5.75
N LEU A 81 12.28 6.03 5.86
CA LEU A 81 12.11 4.85 6.70
C LEU A 81 12.90 4.99 8.01
N ALA A 82 12.32 4.50 9.10
CA ALA A 82 13.04 4.29 10.35
C ALA A 82 14.08 3.16 10.20
N ALA A 83 15.00 3.06 11.15
CA ALA A 83 15.95 1.95 11.20
C ALA A 83 15.19 0.62 11.23
N ASN A 84 15.62 -0.35 10.43
CA ASN A 84 15.02 -1.68 10.29
C ASN A 84 13.59 -1.72 9.68
N ALA A 85 13.02 -0.57 9.31
CA ALA A 85 11.77 -0.52 8.56
C ALA A 85 12.02 -0.64 7.06
N HIS A 86 11.03 -1.18 6.35
CA HIS A 86 11.02 -1.27 4.90
C HIS A 86 9.62 -0.97 4.37
N VAL A 87 9.51 -0.62 3.11
CA VAL A 87 8.20 -0.55 2.45
C VAL A 87 7.67 -1.97 2.29
N CYS A 88 6.51 -2.23 2.88
CA CYS A 88 5.85 -3.55 2.84
C CYS A 88 4.69 -3.61 1.84
N ALA A 89 4.08 -2.47 1.50
CA ALA A 89 3.00 -2.39 0.53
C ALA A 89 2.98 -1.04 -0.18
N PHE A 90 2.35 -1.05 -1.35
CA PHE A 90 2.14 0.13 -2.19
C PHE A 90 0.79 0.03 -2.88
N SER A 91 0.06 1.12 -2.90
CA SER A 91 -1.19 1.27 -3.63
C SER A 91 -1.20 2.55 -4.45
N VAL A 92 -1.86 2.52 -5.58
CA VAL A 92 -2.27 3.70 -6.34
C VAL A 92 -3.78 3.85 -6.17
N VAL A 93 -4.20 4.99 -5.65
CA VAL A 93 -5.63 5.29 -5.52
C VAL A 93 -5.98 6.29 -6.61
N PRO A 94 -6.80 5.90 -7.58
CA PRO A 94 -7.22 6.78 -8.66
C PRO A 94 -7.93 8.02 -8.11
N HIS A 95 -7.70 9.16 -8.75
CA HIS A 95 -8.52 10.33 -8.49
C HIS A 95 -9.97 10.03 -8.90
N THR A 96 -10.92 10.27 -8.00
CA THR A 96 -12.33 9.96 -8.18
C THR A 96 -13.20 11.14 -7.77
N GLU A 97 -14.40 11.19 -8.31
CA GLU A 97 -15.43 12.15 -7.89
C GLU A 97 -16.06 11.79 -6.55
N MET A 98 -15.87 10.56 -6.06
CA MET A 98 -16.37 10.06 -4.76
C MET A 98 -15.21 9.72 -3.81
N PRO A 99 -14.37 10.69 -3.42
CA PRO A 99 -13.18 10.45 -2.59
C PRO A 99 -13.52 9.95 -1.18
N GLU A 100 -14.72 10.18 -0.70
CA GLU A 100 -15.22 9.73 0.61
C GLU A 100 -15.37 8.21 0.72
N GLU A 101 -15.48 7.50 -0.42
CA GLU A 101 -15.52 6.04 -0.43
C GLU A 101 -14.12 5.41 -0.32
N ALA A 102 -13.08 6.18 -0.64
CA ALA A 102 -11.72 5.70 -0.61
C ALA A 102 -11.30 5.34 0.82
N CYS A 103 -10.66 4.18 0.97
CA CYS A 103 -10.26 3.73 2.29
C CYS A 103 -8.90 3.03 2.28
N VAL A 104 -8.36 2.89 3.48
CA VAL A 104 -7.13 2.18 3.82
C VAL A 104 -7.48 0.99 4.68
N LEU A 105 -6.98 -0.19 4.34
CA LEU A 105 -7.03 -1.38 5.17
C LEU A 105 -5.61 -1.72 5.62
N THR A 106 -5.43 -1.93 6.92
CA THR A 106 -4.19 -2.45 7.48
C THR A 106 -4.48 -3.58 8.45
N SER A 107 -3.55 -4.51 8.57
CA SER A 107 -3.62 -5.57 9.55
C SER A 107 -2.27 -5.86 10.18
N CYS A 108 -2.30 -6.43 11.36
CA CYS A 108 -1.15 -6.99 12.04
C CYS A 108 -1.53 -8.23 12.84
N GLU A 109 -0.56 -9.10 13.02
CA GLU A 109 -0.69 -10.34 13.77
C GLU A 109 0.28 -10.36 14.95
N ASP A 110 -0.04 -11.12 16.00
CA ASP A 110 0.93 -11.42 17.06
C ASP A 110 1.97 -12.39 16.51
N GLN A 111 3.24 -12.00 16.55
CA GLN A 111 4.35 -12.83 16.07
C GLN A 111 4.60 -14.10 16.92
N ALA A 112 4.02 -14.19 18.11
CA ALA A 112 4.07 -15.40 18.92
C ALA A 112 3.15 -16.52 18.40
N THR A 113 2.23 -16.22 17.51
CA THR A 113 1.37 -17.19 16.85
C THR A 113 1.94 -17.59 15.49
N LEU A 114 1.78 -18.87 15.12
CA LEU A 114 2.11 -19.32 13.77
C LEU A 114 1.28 -18.52 12.75
N SER A 115 1.94 -18.02 11.72
CA SER A 115 1.27 -17.26 10.65
C SER A 115 0.08 -18.04 10.11
N GLY A 116 -1.07 -17.36 10.04
CA GLY A 116 -2.33 -17.94 9.56
C GLY A 116 -3.15 -18.72 10.60
N THR A 117 -2.67 -18.86 11.85
CA THR A 117 -3.42 -19.54 12.93
C THR A 117 -3.84 -18.61 14.06
N GLY A 118 -3.35 -17.38 14.07
CA GLY A 118 -3.60 -16.38 15.11
C GLY A 118 -4.76 -15.45 14.81
N ILE A 119 -5.11 -14.63 15.80
CA ILE A 119 -6.05 -13.55 15.63
C ILE A 119 -5.34 -12.42 14.89
N MET A 120 -5.88 -12.05 13.74
CA MET A 120 -5.44 -10.89 12.99
C MET A 120 -6.20 -9.64 13.45
N TRP A 121 -5.50 -8.57 13.71
CA TRP A 121 -6.10 -7.27 14.03
C TRP A 121 -6.18 -6.44 12.76
N VAL A 122 -7.41 -6.19 12.30
CA VAL A 122 -7.70 -5.49 11.05
C VAL A 122 -8.31 -4.13 11.36
N LYS A 123 -7.89 -3.15 10.59
CA LYS A 123 -8.41 -1.78 10.66
C LYS A 123 -8.75 -1.28 9.26
N VAL A 124 -9.94 -0.70 9.12
CA VAL A 124 -10.37 0.04 7.93
C VAL A 124 -10.54 1.50 8.33
N THR A 125 -9.95 2.41 7.56
CA THR A 125 -9.93 3.85 7.85
C THR A 125 -10.22 4.63 6.57
N PRO A 126 -11.02 5.71 6.58
CA PRO A 126 -11.19 6.55 5.40
C PRO A 126 -9.83 7.09 4.93
N LEU A 127 -9.59 7.10 3.62
CA LEU A 127 -8.33 7.60 3.06
C LEU A 127 -8.12 9.09 3.37
N GLU A 128 -9.19 9.88 3.49
CA GLU A 128 -9.14 11.31 3.83
C GLU A 128 -8.54 11.59 5.21
N THR A 129 -8.58 10.62 6.14
CA THR A 129 -7.92 10.69 7.45
C THR A 129 -6.38 10.82 7.31
N PHE A 130 -5.83 10.45 6.16
CA PHE A 130 -4.40 10.52 5.86
C PHE A 130 -4.14 11.68 4.89
N PRO A 131 -3.59 12.82 5.39
CA PRO A 131 -3.36 13.97 4.54
C PRO A 131 -2.30 13.69 3.48
N ARG A 132 -2.44 14.27 2.29
CA ARG A 132 -1.35 14.34 1.31
C ARG A 132 -0.17 15.10 1.92
N ARG A 133 1.03 14.56 1.76
CA ARG A 133 2.27 15.16 2.25
C ARG A 133 3.30 15.25 1.14
N GLY A 134 4.41 15.93 1.43
CA GLY A 134 5.56 15.93 0.52
C GLY A 134 6.23 14.56 0.45
N ARG A 135 6.67 14.19 -0.73
CA ARG A 135 7.50 13.01 -0.97
C ARG A 135 8.78 13.07 -0.11
N GLY A 136 9.26 11.92 0.36
CA GLY A 136 10.50 11.80 1.12
C GLY A 136 10.36 12.05 2.62
N THR A 137 9.14 12.25 3.13
CA THR A 137 8.85 12.28 4.57
C THR A 137 8.52 10.88 5.09
N GLN A 138 8.44 10.70 6.40
CA GLN A 138 8.07 9.42 7.03
C GLN A 138 6.57 9.11 6.91
N GLY A 139 5.75 10.12 6.67
CA GLY A 139 4.30 9.98 6.70
C GLY A 139 3.72 10.01 8.10
N VAL A 140 2.62 9.32 8.31
CA VAL A 140 1.88 9.28 9.58
C VAL A 140 1.57 7.84 9.98
N ARG A 141 1.39 7.62 11.28
CA ARG A 141 1.02 6.29 11.78
C ARG A 141 -0.34 5.86 11.23
N VAL A 142 -0.41 4.64 10.71
CA VAL A 142 -1.62 4.06 10.13
C VAL A 142 -2.30 3.04 11.05
N GLN A 143 -1.55 2.42 11.95
CA GLN A 143 -2.08 1.48 12.95
C GLN A 143 -1.20 1.48 14.19
N ARG A 144 -1.78 1.36 15.38
CA ARG A 144 -1.06 1.19 16.63
C ARG A 144 -0.89 -0.31 16.89
N PHE A 145 0.35 -0.74 17.06
CA PHE A 145 0.66 -2.12 17.44
C PHE A 145 0.31 -2.39 18.90
N LEU A 146 -0.27 -3.53 19.16
CA LEU A 146 -0.44 -4.11 20.47
C LEU A 146 0.83 -4.87 20.88
N LYS A 147 0.88 -5.32 22.14
CA LYS A 147 1.99 -6.15 22.64
C LYS A 147 2.10 -7.42 21.78
N GLY A 148 3.29 -7.72 21.31
CA GLY A 148 3.57 -8.87 20.45
C GLY A 148 3.48 -8.58 18.94
N GLN A 149 2.92 -7.45 18.53
CA GLN A 149 2.85 -7.02 17.14
C GLN A 149 4.04 -6.12 16.83
N THR A 150 4.75 -6.37 15.74
CA THR A 150 5.96 -5.63 15.38
C THR A 150 5.94 -5.08 13.96
N GLN A 151 5.06 -5.58 13.10
CA GLN A 151 4.95 -5.16 11.71
C GLN A 151 3.54 -5.34 11.15
N LEU A 152 3.25 -4.63 10.07
CA LEU A 152 2.05 -4.85 9.28
C LEU A 152 2.13 -6.19 8.55
N SER A 153 1.02 -6.94 8.55
CA SER A 153 0.84 -8.17 7.77
C SER A 153 0.25 -7.87 6.40
N ILE A 154 -0.81 -7.05 6.37
CA ILE A 154 -1.46 -6.58 5.14
C ILE A 154 -1.59 -5.07 5.22
N ALA A 155 -1.37 -4.39 4.10
CA ALA A 155 -1.66 -2.98 3.93
C ALA A 155 -2.11 -2.70 2.50
N TRP A 156 -3.18 -1.92 2.37
CA TRP A 156 -3.80 -1.61 1.10
C TRP A 156 -4.56 -0.27 1.17
N ALA A 157 -4.63 0.44 0.08
CA ALA A 157 -5.50 1.59 -0.11
C ALA A 157 -6.20 1.51 -1.47
N GLY A 158 -7.45 1.95 -1.53
CA GLY A 158 -8.22 1.92 -2.77
C GLY A 158 -9.39 2.90 -2.78
N PRO A 159 -10.05 3.03 -3.95
CA PRO A 159 -11.10 4.02 -4.16
C PRO A 159 -12.43 3.68 -3.46
N SER A 160 -12.58 2.46 -2.97
CA SER A 160 -13.77 2.03 -2.24
C SER A 160 -13.42 0.94 -1.23
N ARG A 161 -14.38 0.57 -0.39
CA ARG A 161 -14.19 -0.48 0.62
C ARG A 161 -13.86 -1.82 -0.06
N PRO A 162 -12.78 -2.52 0.35
CA PRO A 162 -12.41 -3.80 -0.24
C PRO A 162 -13.30 -4.94 0.27
N GLN A 163 -13.30 -6.04 -0.47
CA GLN A 163 -13.69 -7.36 0.03
C GLN A 163 -12.45 -8.11 0.52
N ALA A 164 -12.65 -9.01 1.46
CA ALA A 164 -11.59 -9.84 2.03
C ALA A 164 -11.98 -11.32 1.97
N VAL A 165 -10.95 -12.17 1.83
CA VAL A 165 -11.11 -13.63 1.82
C VAL A 165 -10.07 -14.28 2.73
N ASP A 166 -10.42 -15.46 3.26
CA ASP A 166 -9.50 -16.34 4.00
C ASP A 166 -8.67 -17.24 3.07
N ALA A 167 -7.94 -18.18 3.67
CA ALA A 167 -7.07 -19.11 2.94
C ALA A 167 -7.83 -20.08 2.02
N GLU A 168 -9.08 -20.35 2.29
CA GLU A 168 -9.98 -21.18 1.50
C GLU A 168 -10.72 -20.39 0.41
N GLY A 169 -10.54 -19.05 0.38
CA GLY A 169 -11.23 -18.15 -0.53
C GLY A 169 -12.64 -17.77 -0.06
N ALA A 170 -13.01 -18.12 1.17
CA ALA A 170 -14.30 -17.75 1.73
C ALA A 170 -14.32 -16.27 2.17
N PRO A 171 -15.45 -15.56 2.02
CA PRO A 171 -15.57 -14.16 2.42
C PRO A 171 -15.31 -13.96 3.92
N VAL A 172 -14.48 -12.97 4.25
CA VAL A 172 -14.24 -12.53 5.62
C VAL A 172 -14.91 -11.18 5.86
N THR A 173 -15.69 -11.08 6.94
CA THR A 173 -16.31 -9.81 7.31
C THR A 173 -15.25 -8.86 7.88
N LEU A 174 -15.08 -7.73 7.24
CA LEU A 174 -14.19 -6.66 7.70
C LEU A 174 -14.88 -5.83 8.79
N PRO A 175 -14.12 -5.32 9.78
CA PRO A 175 -14.67 -4.44 10.82
C PRO A 175 -15.20 -3.14 10.24
N ASP A 176 -16.06 -2.45 10.98
CA ASP A 176 -16.53 -1.13 10.60
C ASP A 176 -15.39 -0.13 10.46
N THR A 177 -15.62 0.88 9.64
CA THR A 177 -14.63 1.94 9.41
C THR A 177 -14.41 2.74 10.70
N LEU A 178 -13.13 2.98 11.03
CA LEU A 178 -12.70 3.78 12.17
C LEU A 178 -11.97 5.03 11.67
N ASP A 179 -12.39 6.19 12.15
CA ASP A 179 -11.76 7.47 11.81
C ASP A 179 -10.42 7.70 12.55
N ALA A 180 -10.19 6.95 13.64
CA ALA A 180 -8.98 7.06 14.44
C ALA A 180 -7.77 6.45 13.73
N ARG A 181 -6.89 7.32 13.26
CA ARG A 181 -5.67 6.98 12.50
C ARG A 181 -4.74 6.02 13.21
N ASP A 182 -4.57 6.20 14.52
CA ASP A 182 -3.65 5.43 15.37
C ASP A 182 -4.33 4.34 16.23
N ALA A 183 -5.58 3.98 15.90
CA ALA A 183 -6.25 2.87 16.56
C ALA A 183 -5.60 1.53 16.20
N SER A 184 -5.75 0.51 17.05
CA SER A 184 -5.17 -0.82 16.85
C SER A 184 -5.99 -1.71 15.92
N GLY A 185 -7.21 -1.32 15.57
CA GLY A 185 -8.15 -2.15 14.80
C GLY A 185 -8.96 -3.10 15.69
N GLN A 186 -9.57 -4.09 15.06
CA GLN A 186 -10.41 -5.09 15.70
C GLN A 186 -9.96 -6.50 15.34
N PRO A 187 -10.13 -7.49 16.22
CA PRO A 187 -9.79 -8.87 15.92
C PRO A 187 -10.71 -9.43 14.84
N VAL A 188 -10.15 -10.17 13.88
CA VAL A 188 -10.87 -10.83 12.80
C VAL A 188 -10.46 -12.30 12.73
N THR A 189 -11.45 -13.18 12.63
CA THR A 189 -11.28 -14.63 12.49
C THR A 189 -12.32 -15.14 11.49
N PRO A 190 -11.96 -15.94 10.47
CA PRO A 190 -10.60 -16.40 10.14
C PRO A 190 -9.69 -15.25 9.67
N PRO A 191 -8.37 -15.45 9.67
CA PRO A 191 -7.43 -14.44 9.18
C PRO A 191 -7.67 -14.08 7.71
N VAL A 192 -7.52 -12.81 7.38
CA VAL A 192 -7.57 -12.33 6.00
C VAL A 192 -6.26 -12.69 5.29
N VAL A 193 -6.33 -13.31 4.12
CA VAL A 193 -5.16 -13.60 3.28
C VAL A 193 -5.21 -12.90 1.93
N GLY A 194 -6.40 -12.47 1.47
CA GLY A 194 -6.58 -11.75 0.23
C GLY A 194 -7.54 -10.57 0.39
N ILE A 195 -7.23 -9.47 -0.26
CA ILE A 195 -8.08 -8.28 -0.33
C ILE A 195 -8.13 -7.76 -1.76
N GLY A 196 -9.25 -7.18 -2.14
CA GLY A 196 -9.42 -6.59 -3.46
C GLY A 196 -10.74 -5.85 -3.57
N ILE A 197 -10.86 -5.06 -4.61
CA ILE A 197 -12.11 -4.41 -4.98
C ILE A 197 -12.92 -5.43 -5.78
N PRO A 198 -14.23 -5.57 -5.51
CA PRO A 198 -15.09 -6.37 -6.37
C PRO A 198 -14.94 -5.90 -7.81
N ASN A 199 -14.69 -6.81 -8.73
CA ASN A 199 -14.73 -6.48 -10.15
C ASN A 199 -16.12 -5.92 -10.43
N SER A 200 -16.22 -4.61 -10.68
CA SER A 200 -17.35 -4.08 -11.40
C SER A 200 -17.32 -4.80 -12.75
N ARG A 201 -18.19 -5.79 -12.93
CA ARG A 201 -18.38 -6.40 -14.24
C ARG A 201 -18.63 -5.25 -15.20
N ILE A 202 -17.74 -5.10 -16.16
CA ILE A 202 -18.00 -4.29 -17.33
C ILE A 202 -19.28 -4.87 -17.90
N ALA A 203 -20.38 -4.14 -17.76
CA ALA A 203 -21.65 -4.46 -18.40
C ALA A 203 -21.56 -4.08 -19.87
#